data_f7b9e125df80de2f4aff97b2005c0948
#
_entry.id   f7b9e125df80de2f4aff97b2005c0948
#
_cell.length_a   1.000
_cell.length_b   1.000
_cell.length_c   1.000
_cell.angle_alpha   90.00
_cell.angle_beta   90.00
_cell.angle_gamma   90.00
#
_symmetry.space_group_name_H-M   'P 1'
#
loop_
_entity.id
_entity.type
_entity.pdbx_description
1 polymer ?
#
loop_
_entity_poly.entity_id
_entity_poly.type
_entity_poly.pdbx_seq_one_letter_code
_entity_poly.pdbx_strand_id
1 'polypeptide(L)'
;MVYSDKDSNEINLVLDGEKLKNKEQLLMALKEGLCFPNYFGFNWDALQDCITDLSWLKGVSKVDIAIKNSDKLMSDEPESSRQTFLEIMDYAVSFWQVEKEGSLPFPGMDVSFSYTLE
;
A
#
# COMPACT_ATOMS: atom_id res chain seq x y z
N MET A 1 11.08 1.64 3.77
CA MET A 1 11.98 1.97 2.67
C MET A 1 11.55 1.26 1.40
N VAL A 2 11.53 1.98 0.31
CA VAL A 2 11.20 1.38 -0.97
C VAL A 2 12.39 0.63 -1.51
N TYR A 3 12.13 -0.55 -1.98
CA TYR A 3 13.12 -1.29 -2.70
C TYR A 3 12.51 -1.71 -4.03
N SER A 4 13.03 -1.19 -5.11
CA SER A 4 12.54 -1.46 -6.46
C SER A 4 13.62 -2.19 -7.24
N ASP A 5 13.28 -3.33 -7.78
CA ASP A 5 14.17 -4.11 -8.63
C ASP A 5 13.74 -3.92 -10.07
N LYS A 6 14.56 -3.22 -10.84
CA LYS A 6 14.22 -2.90 -12.22
C LYS A 6 14.09 -4.13 -13.10
N ASP A 7 14.82 -5.19 -12.77
CA ASP A 7 14.82 -6.39 -13.60
C ASP A 7 13.59 -7.27 -13.34
N SER A 8 12.98 -7.16 -12.15
CA SER A 8 11.86 -8.01 -11.79
C SER A 8 10.52 -7.30 -11.89
N ASN A 9 10.50 -5.98 -12.07
CA ASN A 9 9.26 -5.19 -12.12
C ASN A 9 8.45 -5.33 -10.84
N GLU A 10 9.12 -5.45 -9.71
CA GLU A 10 8.48 -5.64 -8.41
C GLU A 10 8.85 -4.55 -7.44
N ILE A 11 7.90 -4.20 -6.57
CA ILE A 11 8.16 -3.30 -5.45
C ILE A 11 8.00 -4.10 -4.17
N ASN A 12 9.07 -4.16 -3.38
CA ASN A 12 9.05 -4.79 -2.07
C ASN A 12 9.30 -3.69 -1.04
N LEU A 13 8.22 -3.26 -0.40
CA LEU A 13 8.26 -2.18 0.58
C LEU A 13 8.26 -2.77 1.98
N VAL A 14 9.24 -2.38 2.78
CA VAL A 14 9.32 -2.79 4.18
C VAL A 14 9.03 -1.59 5.05
N LEU A 15 8.02 -1.72 5.89
CA LEU A 15 7.63 -0.70 6.86
C LEU A 15 7.94 -1.21 8.26
N ASP A 16 8.38 -0.30 9.13
CA ASP A 16 8.66 -0.64 10.51
C ASP A 16 7.61 0.02 11.41
N GLY A 17 6.69 -0.80 11.93
CA GLY A 17 5.61 -0.30 12.76
C GLY A 17 6.06 0.41 14.02
N GLU A 18 7.24 0.08 14.52
CA GLU A 18 7.78 0.75 15.70
C GLU A 18 8.09 2.21 15.43
N LYS A 19 8.42 2.56 14.17
CA LYS A 19 8.74 3.93 13.77
C LYS A 19 7.53 4.69 13.23
N LEU A 20 6.46 3.99 12.92
CA LEU A 20 5.26 4.58 12.33
C LEU A 20 4.17 4.68 13.40
N LYS A 21 4.30 5.66 14.26
CA LYS A 21 3.51 5.75 15.48
C LYS A 21 2.15 6.42 15.29
N ASN A 22 1.98 7.16 14.21
CA ASN A 22 0.73 7.84 13.94
C ASN A 22 0.36 7.75 12.46
N LYS A 23 -0.85 8.18 12.15
CA LYS A 23 -1.40 8.10 10.80
C LYS A 23 -0.54 8.85 9.78
N GLU A 24 -0.07 10.04 10.14
CA GLU A 24 0.71 10.85 9.20
C GLU A 24 2.01 10.16 8.83
N GLN A 25 2.69 9.57 9.80
CA GLN A 25 3.94 8.87 9.53
C GLN A 25 3.72 7.66 8.62
N LEU A 26 2.63 6.93 8.85
CA LEU A 26 2.30 5.78 8.02
C LEU A 26 1.98 6.21 6.59
N LEU A 27 1.14 7.23 6.43
CA LEU A 27 0.76 7.70 5.10
C LEU A 27 1.95 8.27 4.34
N MET A 28 2.86 8.96 5.04
CA MET A 28 4.08 9.46 4.40
C MET A 28 4.95 8.31 3.92
N ALA A 29 5.10 7.27 4.74
CA ALA A 29 5.91 6.11 4.36
C ALA A 29 5.33 5.41 3.13
N LEU A 30 4.01 5.29 3.06
CA LEU A 30 3.36 4.70 1.90
C LEU A 30 3.49 5.59 0.67
N LYS A 31 3.34 6.90 0.85
CA LYS A 31 3.51 7.85 -0.25
C LYS A 31 4.90 7.72 -0.86
N GLU A 32 5.92 7.72 -0.01
CA GLU A 32 7.29 7.60 -0.48
C GLU A 32 7.56 6.22 -1.05
N GLY A 33 7.03 5.19 -0.38
CA GLY A 33 7.28 3.81 -0.79
C GLY A 33 6.65 3.43 -2.10
N LEU A 34 5.48 3.95 -2.38
CA LEU A 34 4.73 3.61 -3.60
C LEU A 34 4.70 4.78 -4.57
N CYS A 35 5.48 5.82 -4.31
CA CYS A 35 5.61 6.98 -5.19
C CYS A 35 4.27 7.64 -5.51
N PHE A 36 3.41 7.79 -4.49
CA PHE A 36 2.12 8.42 -4.69
C PHE A 36 2.28 9.82 -5.31
N PRO A 37 1.36 10.21 -6.20
CA PRO A 37 1.42 11.53 -6.81
C PRO A 37 1.30 12.66 -5.80
N ASN A 38 1.69 13.87 -6.21
CA ASN A 38 1.66 15.04 -5.35
C ASN A 38 0.26 15.41 -4.88
N TYR A 39 -0.78 14.97 -5.57
CA TYR A 39 -2.15 15.26 -5.17
C TYR A 39 -2.65 14.37 -4.02
N PHE A 40 -1.83 13.47 -3.52
CA PHE A 40 -2.22 12.61 -2.42
C PHE A 40 -2.56 13.44 -1.18
N GLY A 41 -3.76 13.25 -0.64
CA GLY A 41 -4.33 14.12 0.38
C GLY A 41 -4.08 13.72 1.84
N PHE A 42 -3.25 12.73 2.11
CA PHE A 42 -2.89 12.29 3.47
C PHE A 42 -4.11 11.98 4.35
N ASN A 43 -5.07 11.27 3.78
CA ASN A 43 -6.22 10.77 4.55
C ASN A 43 -6.55 9.36 4.06
N TRP A 44 -7.47 8.69 4.78
CA TRP A 44 -7.79 7.29 4.47
C TRP A 44 -8.43 7.15 3.08
N ASP A 45 -9.30 8.09 2.69
CA ASP A 45 -9.93 8.03 1.37
C ASP A 45 -8.89 8.17 0.27
N ALA A 46 -7.94 9.07 0.43
CA ALA A 46 -6.87 9.25 -0.55
C ALA A 46 -6.00 8.01 -0.63
N LEU A 47 -5.73 7.37 0.50
CA LEU A 47 -4.96 6.13 0.49
C LEU A 47 -5.68 5.05 -0.30
N GLN A 48 -6.97 4.87 -0.06
CA GLN A 48 -7.74 3.85 -0.78
C GLN A 48 -7.73 4.12 -2.28
N ASP A 49 -7.91 5.38 -2.67
CA ASP A 49 -7.90 5.74 -4.08
C ASP A 49 -6.55 5.46 -4.73
N CYS A 50 -5.46 5.83 -4.07
CA CYS A 50 -4.13 5.64 -4.64
C CYS A 50 -3.72 4.18 -4.68
N ILE A 51 -4.01 3.43 -3.61
CA ILE A 51 -3.55 2.05 -3.52
C ILE A 51 -4.32 1.13 -4.47
N THR A 52 -5.47 1.56 -4.93
CA THR A 52 -6.24 0.82 -5.94
C THR A 52 -6.11 1.42 -7.33
N ASP A 53 -5.24 2.40 -7.50
CA ASP A 53 -4.96 3.00 -8.81
C ASP A 53 -3.59 2.54 -9.32
N LEU A 54 -2.52 3.02 -8.71
CA LEU A 54 -1.12 2.65 -9.02
C LEU A 54 -0.74 2.84 -10.49
N SER A 55 -1.50 3.66 -11.24
CA SER A 55 -1.29 3.81 -12.68
C SER A 55 0.04 4.48 -13.03
N TRP A 56 0.64 5.18 -12.07
CA TRP A 56 1.95 5.83 -12.26
C TRP A 56 3.11 4.83 -12.15
N LEU A 57 2.86 3.62 -11.64
CA LEU A 57 3.90 2.60 -11.51
C LEU A 57 3.97 1.79 -12.81
N LYS A 58 4.56 2.41 -13.83
CA LYS A 58 4.63 1.80 -15.15
C LYS A 58 5.48 0.54 -15.14
N GLY A 59 4.93 -0.54 -15.67
CA GLY A 59 5.66 -1.79 -15.80
C GLY A 59 5.77 -2.61 -14.51
N VAL A 60 5.18 -2.12 -13.42
CA VAL A 60 5.22 -2.87 -12.16
C VAL A 60 4.17 -3.97 -12.20
N SER A 61 4.58 -5.20 -11.88
CA SER A 61 3.69 -6.36 -11.89
C SER A 61 3.41 -6.89 -10.49
N LYS A 62 4.16 -6.44 -9.48
CA LYS A 62 3.99 -6.94 -8.13
C LYS A 62 4.30 -5.85 -7.11
N VAL A 63 3.44 -5.72 -6.11
CA VAL A 63 3.66 -4.87 -4.96
C VAL A 63 3.47 -5.72 -3.71
N ASP A 64 4.51 -5.83 -2.89
CA ASP A 64 4.45 -6.57 -1.64
C ASP A 64 4.91 -5.65 -0.52
N ILE A 65 4.08 -5.53 0.51
CA ILE A 65 4.34 -4.65 1.64
C ILE A 65 4.50 -5.50 2.90
N ALA A 66 5.68 -5.47 3.49
CA ALA A 66 5.94 -6.18 4.75
C ALA A 66 5.97 -5.16 5.87
N ILE A 67 5.16 -5.38 6.90
CA ILE A 67 5.06 -4.47 8.04
C ILE A 67 5.65 -5.17 9.25
N LYS A 68 6.88 -4.81 9.59
CA LYS A 68 7.56 -5.35 10.75
C LYS A 68 7.09 -4.64 12.00
N ASN A 69 7.16 -5.33 13.14
CA ASN A 69 6.68 -4.77 14.42
C ASN A 69 5.26 -4.25 14.27
N SER A 70 4.43 -5.02 13.60
CA SER A 70 3.06 -4.58 13.26
C SER A 70 2.20 -4.35 14.50
N ASP A 71 2.52 -5.01 15.61
CA ASP A 71 1.81 -4.79 16.88
C ASP A 71 2.02 -3.38 17.43
N LYS A 72 3.05 -2.67 16.96
CA LYS A 72 3.35 -1.31 17.39
C LYS A 72 2.92 -0.25 16.39
N LEU A 73 2.39 -0.68 15.26
CA LEU A 73 1.97 0.23 14.21
C LEU A 73 0.88 1.17 14.72
N MET A 74 1.12 2.48 14.55
CA MET A 74 0.20 3.54 14.96
C MET A 74 -0.14 3.46 16.46
N SER A 75 0.88 3.23 17.29
CA SER A 75 0.68 3.09 18.72
C SER A 75 0.17 4.38 19.40
N ASP A 76 0.36 5.54 18.74
CA ASP A 76 -0.14 6.81 19.26
C ASP A 76 -1.57 7.11 18.80
N GLU A 77 -2.20 6.21 18.05
CA GLU A 77 -3.55 6.37 17.54
C GLU A 77 -4.50 5.42 18.23
N PRO A 78 -5.81 5.71 18.23
CA PRO A 78 -6.75 4.72 18.73
C PRO A 78 -6.75 3.46 17.86
N GLU A 79 -7.14 2.34 18.45
CA GLU A 79 -7.17 1.06 17.75
C GLU A 79 -8.02 1.12 16.47
N SER A 80 -9.04 1.97 16.45
CA SER A 80 -9.89 2.11 15.25
C SER A 80 -9.10 2.60 14.03
N SER A 81 -8.05 3.38 14.24
CA SER A 81 -7.20 3.83 13.11
C SER A 81 -6.46 2.66 12.49
N ARG A 82 -5.94 1.78 13.33
CA ARG A 82 -5.26 0.57 12.85
C ARG A 82 -6.22 -0.33 12.09
N GLN A 83 -7.44 -0.49 12.61
CA GLN A 83 -8.44 -1.30 11.94
C GLN A 83 -8.82 -0.72 10.58
N THR A 84 -8.98 0.60 10.50
CA THR A 84 -9.30 1.27 9.25
C THR A 84 -8.20 1.02 8.21
N PHE A 85 -6.94 1.16 8.61
CA PHE A 85 -5.84 0.90 7.72
C PHE A 85 -5.86 -0.54 7.20
N LEU A 86 -6.06 -1.50 8.09
CA LEU A 86 -6.07 -2.91 7.69
C LEU A 86 -7.24 -3.22 6.76
N GLU A 87 -8.38 -2.60 6.98
CA GLU A 87 -9.53 -2.76 6.08
C GLU A 87 -9.21 -2.25 4.68
N ILE A 88 -8.51 -1.11 4.60
CA ILE A 88 -8.10 -0.57 3.30
C ILE A 88 -7.13 -1.52 2.61
N MET A 89 -6.19 -2.08 3.37
CA MET A 89 -5.23 -3.03 2.80
C MET A 89 -5.92 -4.29 2.29
N ASP A 90 -6.88 -4.81 3.06
CA ASP A 90 -7.64 -5.98 2.64
C ASP A 90 -8.47 -5.68 1.40
N TYR A 91 -9.05 -4.50 1.34
CA TYR A 91 -9.80 -4.07 0.17
C TYR A 91 -8.89 -4.01 -1.06
N ALA A 92 -7.68 -3.48 -0.89
CA ALA A 92 -6.73 -3.39 -1.99
C ALA A 92 -6.33 -4.77 -2.51
N VAL A 93 -6.10 -5.72 -1.60
CA VAL A 93 -5.77 -7.08 -2.01
C VAL A 93 -6.90 -7.66 -2.85
N SER A 94 -8.14 -7.51 -2.40
CA SER A 94 -9.30 -8.02 -3.13
C SER A 94 -9.47 -7.31 -4.48
N PHE A 95 -9.29 -5.99 -4.49
CA PHE A 95 -9.42 -5.20 -5.72
C PHE A 95 -8.46 -5.70 -6.80
N TRP A 96 -7.18 -5.85 -6.45
CA TRP A 96 -6.18 -6.25 -7.44
C TRP A 96 -6.34 -7.69 -7.88
N GLN A 97 -6.89 -8.54 -7.04
CA GLN A 97 -7.16 -9.91 -7.43
C GLN A 97 -8.27 -9.99 -8.49
N VAL A 98 -9.33 -9.21 -8.31
CA VAL A 98 -10.42 -9.13 -9.29
C VAL A 98 -9.90 -8.52 -10.60
N GLU A 99 -9.10 -7.47 -10.51
CA GLU A 99 -8.48 -6.84 -11.67
C GLU A 99 -7.65 -7.83 -12.46
N LYS A 100 -6.85 -8.62 -11.74
CA LYS A 100 -6.00 -9.63 -12.35
C LYS A 100 -6.80 -10.69 -13.09
N GLU A 101 -8.01 -10.99 -12.63
CA GLU A 101 -8.88 -11.96 -13.27
C GLU A 101 -9.60 -11.40 -14.49
N GLY A 102 -9.35 -10.14 -14.81
CA GLY A 102 -9.93 -9.53 -16.00
C GLY A 102 -11.37 -9.09 -15.84
N SER A 103 -11.84 -8.97 -14.60
CA SER A 103 -13.23 -8.61 -14.33
C SER A 103 -13.50 -7.12 -14.33
N LEU A 104 -12.47 -6.30 -14.39
CA LEU A 104 -12.60 -4.85 -14.28
C LEU A 104 -12.16 -4.17 -15.57
N PRO A 105 -12.64 -2.94 -15.79
CA PRO A 105 -12.40 -2.23 -17.05
C PRO A 105 -11.08 -1.46 -17.12
N PHE A 106 -10.00 -2.00 -16.52
CA PHE A 106 -8.69 -1.37 -16.56
C PHE A 106 -7.69 -2.28 -17.25
N PRO A 107 -7.82 -2.43 -18.57
CA PRO A 107 -6.91 -3.32 -19.29
C PRO A 107 -5.48 -2.82 -19.20
N GLY A 108 -4.55 -3.71 -19.00
CA GLY A 108 -3.15 -3.37 -18.95
C GLY A 108 -2.55 -3.20 -17.58
N MET A 109 -3.37 -3.13 -16.54
CA MET A 109 -2.88 -3.13 -15.16
C MET A 109 -3.08 -4.51 -14.57
N ASP A 110 -2.01 -5.24 -14.40
CA ASP A 110 -2.04 -6.59 -13.84
C ASP A 110 -1.03 -6.63 -12.70
N VAL A 111 -1.48 -6.14 -11.53
CA VAL A 111 -0.62 -6.04 -10.35
C VAL A 111 -0.99 -7.10 -9.34
N SER A 112 0.00 -7.85 -8.90
CA SER A 112 -0.17 -8.77 -7.78
C SER A 112 0.13 -7.99 -6.50
N PHE A 113 -0.90 -7.73 -5.71
CA PHE A 113 -0.79 -6.90 -4.52
C PHE A 113 -0.95 -7.75 -3.26
N SER A 114 0.00 -7.62 -2.33
CA SER A 114 -0.05 -8.39 -1.08
C SER A 114 0.61 -7.59 0.04
N TYR A 115 0.24 -7.93 1.27
CA TYR A 115 0.93 -7.39 2.43
C TYR A 115 1.02 -8.45 3.52
N THR A 116 1.98 -8.27 4.41
CA THR A 116 2.23 -9.21 5.50
C THR A 116 2.46 -8.42 6.80
N LEU A 117 1.88 -8.90 7.89
CA LEU A 117 2.11 -8.35 9.22
C LEU A 117 3.10 -9.24 9.96
N GLU A 118 4.19 -8.66 10.41
CA GLU A 118 5.26 -9.42 11.09
C GLU A 118 5.50 -8.95 12.51
#